data_87d89e2c88dc5b5ea6ebb50bc5b8b4d9
#
_entry.id   87d89e2c88dc5b5ea6ebb50bc5b8b4d9
#
_cell.length_a   1.000
_cell.length_b   1.000
_cell.length_c   1.000
_cell.angle_alpha   90.00
_cell.angle_beta   90.00
_cell.angle_gamma   90.00
#
_symmetry.space_group_name_H-M   'P 1'
#
loop_
_entity.id
_entity.type
_entity.pdbx_description
1 polymer ?
#
loop_
_entity_poly.entity_id
_entity_poly.type
_entity_poly.pdbx_seq_one_letter_code
_entity_poly.pdbx_strand_id
1 'polypeptide(L)'
;ERLRLCELAFPDADVTPMELRREGKSYTVDTLREISRGNPGAELYFLVGTDMLLYMEQWYEFRALFSLCTLAALPRADGDLAEIERYAAYLRKTYGARIEIIAKTPLPMDSTALRAALPRRGGADRLCDAVYSEIIRCRLYGAKPDLAWLRGKTDAYLKPTRIPHVRGCEETAARLALRWGEDPEDAAEAGILHDITKRLSDDEQLRLAEKYGIVLN
;
A
#
# COMPACT_ATOMS: atom_id res chain seq x y z
N GLU A 1 -4.41 11.00 1.16
CA GLU A 1 -3.60 9.89 1.68
C GLU A 1 -3.58 8.70 0.70
N ARG A 2 -4.72 8.06 0.37
CA ARG A 2 -4.78 6.90 -0.54
C ARG A 2 -4.14 7.16 -1.90
N LEU A 3 -4.39 8.32 -2.52
CA LEU A 3 -3.77 8.72 -3.78
C LEU A 3 -2.24 8.70 -3.66
N ARG A 4 -1.71 9.29 -2.57
CA ARG A 4 -0.26 9.29 -2.32
C ARG A 4 0.32 7.89 -2.17
N LEU A 5 -0.39 6.97 -1.52
CA LEU A 5 0.05 5.58 -1.41
C LEU A 5 0.06 4.88 -2.78
N CYS A 6 -0.91 5.18 -3.66
CA CYS A 6 -0.91 4.66 -5.04
C CYS A 6 0.27 5.20 -5.86
N GLU A 7 0.57 6.50 -5.77
CA GLU A 7 1.74 7.12 -6.42
C GLU A 7 3.05 6.46 -5.98
N LEU A 8 3.18 6.15 -4.70
CA LEU A 8 4.36 5.47 -4.15
C LEU A 8 4.44 3.98 -4.53
N ALA A 9 3.29 3.33 -4.68
CA ALA A 9 3.22 1.92 -5.08
C ALA A 9 3.51 1.71 -6.56
N PHE A 10 3.16 2.69 -7.40
CA PHE A 10 3.25 2.61 -8.86
C PHE A 10 3.97 3.83 -9.42
N PRO A 11 5.29 3.98 -9.19
CA PRO A 11 6.04 5.17 -9.59
C PRO A 11 6.12 5.35 -11.11
N ASP A 12 5.95 4.27 -11.88
CA ASP A 12 6.00 4.26 -13.34
C ASP A 12 4.61 4.33 -14.00
N ALA A 13 3.55 4.54 -13.21
CA ALA A 13 2.18 4.62 -13.69
C ALA A 13 1.58 6.02 -13.45
N ASP A 14 0.68 6.42 -14.32
CA ASP A 14 -0.10 7.64 -14.15
C ASP A 14 -1.20 7.43 -13.11
N VAL A 15 -1.01 7.97 -11.92
CA VAL A 15 -2.00 7.95 -10.85
C VAL A 15 -2.83 9.22 -10.90
N THR A 16 -4.09 9.10 -11.32
CA THR A 16 -4.97 10.24 -11.52
C THR A 16 -6.07 10.36 -10.46
N PRO A 17 -6.35 11.58 -9.95
CA PRO A 17 -7.47 11.84 -9.05
C PRO A 17 -8.81 12.06 -9.78
N MET A 18 -8.95 11.66 -11.05
CA MET A 18 -10.11 11.98 -11.88
C MET A 18 -11.46 11.58 -11.21
N GLU A 19 -11.50 10.40 -10.59
CA GLU A 19 -12.70 9.94 -9.88
C GLU A 19 -12.99 10.74 -8.60
N LEU A 20 -11.95 11.27 -7.93
CA LEU A 20 -12.09 12.09 -6.72
C LEU A 20 -12.62 13.50 -7.03
N ARG A 21 -12.54 13.94 -8.29
CA ARG A 21 -13.02 15.27 -8.73
C ARG A 21 -14.49 15.24 -9.15
N ARG A 22 -15.07 14.05 -9.31
CA ARG A 22 -16.49 13.91 -9.68
C ARG A 22 -17.38 14.10 -8.45
N GLU A 23 -18.46 14.86 -8.64
CA GLU A 23 -19.49 14.97 -7.64
C GLU A 23 -20.39 13.72 -7.68
N GLY A 24 -20.72 13.17 -6.51
CA GLY A 24 -21.59 12.00 -6.37
C GLY A 24 -20.87 10.66 -6.55
N LYS A 25 -21.61 9.65 -7.06
CA LYS A 25 -21.08 8.31 -7.28
C LYS A 25 -20.22 8.27 -8.54
N SER A 26 -19.03 7.71 -8.44
CA SER A 26 -18.17 7.45 -9.60
C SER A 26 -18.42 6.02 -10.11
N TYR A 27 -18.74 5.89 -11.39
CA TYR A 27 -18.92 4.60 -12.03
C TYR A 27 -17.75 4.31 -12.99
N THR A 28 -17.31 3.07 -13.04
CA THR A 28 -16.19 2.64 -13.91
C THR A 28 -16.45 2.97 -15.38
N VAL A 29 -17.68 2.86 -15.84
CA VAL A 29 -18.04 3.19 -17.23
C VAL A 29 -17.77 4.65 -17.57
N ASP A 30 -17.99 5.57 -16.65
CA ASP A 30 -17.73 7.00 -16.86
C ASP A 30 -16.23 7.28 -16.88
N THR A 31 -15.47 6.58 -16.04
CA THR A 31 -14.00 6.65 -16.04
C THR A 31 -13.41 6.16 -17.36
N LEU A 32 -13.88 5.01 -17.86
CA LEU A 32 -13.42 4.47 -19.15
C LEU A 32 -13.84 5.36 -20.32
N ARG A 33 -15.03 5.96 -20.31
CA ARG A 33 -15.44 6.94 -21.33
C ARG A 33 -14.55 8.18 -21.34
N GLU A 34 -14.19 8.70 -20.18
CA GLU A 34 -13.31 9.86 -20.04
C GLU A 34 -11.90 9.55 -20.55
N ILE A 35 -11.33 8.40 -20.15
CA ILE A 35 -10.02 7.94 -20.63
C ILE A 35 -10.02 7.74 -22.15
N SER A 36 -11.06 7.08 -22.69
CA SER A 36 -11.19 6.83 -24.12
C SER A 36 -11.28 8.13 -24.94
N ARG A 37 -12.01 9.15 -24.45
CA ARG A 37 -12.07 10.46 -25.11
C ARG A 37 -10.73 11.19 -25.11
N GLY A 38 -9.98 11.06 -23.99
CA GLY A 38 -8.65 11.66 -23.86
C GLY A 38 -7.56 10.97 -24.69
N ASN A 39 -7.80 9.71 -25.11
CA ASN A 39 -6.84 8.88 -25.82
C ASN A 39 -7.50 8.19 -27.04
N PRO A 40 -7.83 8.95 -28.10
CA PRO A 40 -8.47 8.38 -29.26
C PRO A 40 -7.61 7.30 -29.93
N GLY A 41 -8.18 6.13 -30.17
CA GLY A 41 -7.49 5.00 -30.78
C GLY A 41 -6.68 4.11 -29.82
N ALA A 42 -6.62 4.44 -28.52
CA ALA A 42 -6.02 3.56 -27.53
C ALA A 42 -6.91 2.35 -27.24
N GLU A 43 -6.31 1.17 -27.15
CA GLU A 43 -6.97 -0.01 -26.61
C GLU A 43 -6.92 0.02 -25.08
N LEU A 44 -8.10 0.01 -24.45
CA LEU A 44 -8.20 0.04 -23.00
C LEU A 44 -8.30 -1.38 -22.45
N TYR A 45 -7.50 -1.67 -21.44
CA TYR A 45 -7.58 -2.90 -20.65
C TYR A 45 -8.00 -2.55 -19.22
N PHE A 46 -9.04 -3.20 -18.72
CA PHE A 46 -9.51 -3.02 -17.35
C PHE A 46 -9.24 -4.28 -16.52
N LEU A 47 -8.38 -4.14 -15.51
CA LEU A 47 -7.99 -5.23 -14.63
C LEU A 47 -9.11 -5.55 -13.64
N VAL A 48 -9.53 -6.82 -13.60
CA VAL A 48 -10.58 -7.31 -12.69
C VAL A 48 -10.14 -8.58 -11.99
N GLY A 49 -10.42 -8.69 -10.69
CA GLY A 49 -10.27 -9.95 -9.95
C GLY A 49 -11.48 -10.86 -10.15
N THR A 50 -11.39 -12.11 -9.69
CA THR A 50 -12.45 -13.13 -9.80
C THR A 50 -13.81 -12.60 -9.34
N ASP A 51 -13.90 -12.08 -8.14
CA ASP A 51 -15.13 -11.55 -7.53
C ASP A 51 -15.75 -10.41 -8.37
N MET A 52 -14.93 -9.50 -8.88
CA MET A 52 -15.39 -8.40 -9.73
C MET A 52 -15.93 -8.91 -11.07
N LEU A 53 -15.26 -9.89 -11.69
CA LEU A 53 -15.70 -10.47 -12.94
C LEU A 53 -17.05 -11.17 -12.77
N LEU A 54 -17.21 -11.99 -11.73
CA LEU A 54 -18.44 -12.73 -11.45
C LEU A 54 -19.64 -11.81 -11.10
N TYR A 55 -19.36 -10.60 -10.63
CA TYR A 55 -20.35 -9.60 -10.27
C TYR A 55 -20.58 -8.54 -11.36
N MET A 56 -19.93 -8.69 -12.52
CA MET A 56 -19.87 -7.67 -13.58
C MET A 56 -21.27 -7.26 -14.10
N GLU A 57 -22.21 -8.20 -14.21
CA GLU A 57 -23.57 -7.92 -14.73
C GLU A 57 -24.41 -7.02 -13.80
N GLN A 58 -23.98 -6.81 -12.55
CA GLN A 58 -24.65 -5.92 -11.60
C GLN A 58 -24.05 -4.50 -11.61
N TRP A 59 -23.03 -4.26 -12.41
CA TRP A 59 -22.41 -2.95 -12.52
C TRP A 59 -23.26 -2.01 -13.36
N TYR A 60 -23.21 -0.73 -13.00
CA TYR A 60 -23.92 0.30 -13.75
C TYR A 60 -23.45 0.32 -15.21
N GLU A 61 -24.38 0.22 -16.14
CA GLU A 61 -24.13 0.14 -17.58
C GLU A 61 -23.05 -0.89 -17.98
N PHE A 62 -23.03 -2.07 -17.38
CA PHE A 62 -22.01 -3.09 -17.59
C PHE A 62 -21.80 -3.46 -19.08
N ARG A 63 -22.89 -3.43 -19.89
CA ARG A 63 -22.78 -3.72 -21.32
C ARG A 63 -21.92 -2.69 -22.08
N ALA A 64 -21.96 -1.43 -21.65
CA ALA A 64 -21.10 -0.39 -22.23
C ALA A 64 -19.62 -0.63 -21.91
N LEU A 65 -19.29 -1.23 -20.75
CA LEU A 65 -17.90 -1.60 -20.42
C LEU A 65 -17.30 -2.54 -21.47
N PHE A 66 -18.07 -3.54 -21.94
CA PHE A 66 -17.60 -4.52 -22.92
C PHE A 66 -17.28 -3.92 -24.31
N SER A 67 -17.89 -2.77 -24.64
CA SER A 67 -17.55 -2.04 -25.86
C SER A 67 -16.37 -1.09 -25.70
N LEU A 68 -16.12 -0.62 -24.48
CA LEU A 68 -15.09 0.38 -24.17
C LEU A 68 -13.70 -0.24 -23.93
N CYS A 69 -13.65 -1.43 -23.34
CA CYS A 69 -12.38 -2.04 -22.94
C CYS A 69 -12.34 -3.55 -23.13
N THR A 70 -11.15 -4.11 -23.06
CA THR A 70 -10.90 -5.54 -22.84
C THR A 70 -10.76 -5.76 -21.33
N LEU A 71 -11.51 -6.73 -20.75
CA LEU A 71 -11.34 -7.11 -19.37
C LEU A 71 -10.13 -8.01 -19.24
N ALA A 72 -9.17 -7.64 -18.39
CA ALA A 72 -8.03 -8.47 -18.03
C ALA A 72 -8.32 -9.13 -16.67
N ALA A 73 -8.76 -10.39 -16.70
CA ALA A 73 -9.21 -11.12 -15.52
C ALA A 73 -8.04 -11.86 -14.85
N LEU A 74 -7.89 -11.65 -13.52
CA LEU A 74 -6.87 -12.32 -12.70
C LEU A 74 -7.53 -13.15 -11.60
N PRO A 75 -7.02 -14.38 -11.34
CA PRO A 75 -7.44 -15.14 -10.17
C PRO A 75 -7.01 -14.45 -8.87
N ARG A 76 -7.83 -14.53 -7.83
CA ARG A 76 -7.51 -14.02 -6.48
C ARG A 76 -7.09 -15.13 -5.53
N ALA A 77 -7.51 -16.38 -5.81
CA ALA A 77 -7.17 -17.54 -5.03
C ALA A 77 -6.82 -18.74 -5.94
N ASP A 78 -6.15 -19.71 -5.36
CA ASP A 78 -5.93 -20.98 -6.04
C ASP A 78 -7.28 -21.65 -6.32
N GLY A 79 -7.47 -22.10 -7.58
CA GLY A 79 -8.73 -22.70 -8.03
C GLY A 79 -9.71 -21.75 -8.73
N ASP A 80 -9.54 -20.45 -8.63
CA ASP A 80 -10.41 -19.47 -9.30
C ASP A 80 -10.38 -19.55 -10.83
N LEU A 81 -9.30 -20.08 -11.41
CA LEU A 81 -9.07 -20.05 -12.85
C LEU A 81 -10.20 -20.72 -13.64
N ALA A 82 -10.64 -21.90 -13.20
CA ALA A 82 -11.71 -22.64 -13.88
C ALA A 82 -13.06 -21.89 -13.84
N GLU A 83 -13.33 -21.17 -12.75
CA GLU A 83 -14.53 -20.34 -12.62
C GLU A 83 -14.46 -19.10 -13.51
N ILE A 84 -13.30 -18.44 -13.54
CA ILE A 84 -13.03 -17.30 -14.45
C ILE A 84 -13.22 -17.74 -15.90
N GLU A 85 -12.63 -18.86 -16.32
CA GLU A 85 -12.74 -19.38 -17.68
C GLU A 85 -14.19 -19.65 -18.09
N ARG A 86 -14.94 -20.32 -17.22
CA ARG A 86 -16.36 -20.62 -17.45
C ARG A 86 -17.18 -19.33 -17.60
N TYR A 87 -17.00 -18.38 -16.68
CA TYR A 87 -17.78 -17.15 -16.71
C TYR A 87 -17.35 -16.22 -17.84
N ALA A 88 -16.06 -16.16 -18.16
CA ALA A 88 -15.56 -15.43 -19.32
C ALA A 88 -16.14 -15.98 -20.64
N ALA A 89 -16.23 -17.30 -20.78
CA ALA A 89 -16.87 -17.93 -21.94
C ALA A 89 -18.36 -17.54 -22.05
N TYR A 90 -19.07 -17.50 -20.93
CA TYR A 90 -20.45 -17.03 -20.88
C TYR A 90 -20.59 -15.56 -21.31
N LEU A 91 -19.77 -14.67 -20.75
CA LEU A 91 -19.81 -13.23 -21.09
C LEU A 91 -19.45 -12.97 -22.56
N ARG A 92 -18.45 -13.69 -23.09
CA ARG A 92 -18.08 -13.62 -24.51
C ARG A 92 -19.25 -14.03 -25.42
N LYS A 93 -19.89 -15.14 -25.10
CA LYS A 93 -21.03 -15.70 -25.88
C LYS A 93 -22.27 -14.82 -25.80
N THR A 94 -22.59 -14.30 -24.61
CA THR A 94 -23.85 -13.62 -24.35
C THR A 94 -23.81 -12.15 -24.75
N TYR A 95 -22.67 -11.49 -24.51
CA TYR A 95 -22.55 -10.04 -24.65
C TYR A 95 -21.43 -9.62 -25.63
N GLY A 96 -20.70 -10.54 -26.22
CA GLY A 96 -19.57 -10.22 -27.11
C GLY A 96 -18.39 -9.55 -26.35
N ALA A 97 -18.28 -9.78 -25.03
CA ALA A 97 -17.24 -9.19 -24.22
C ALA A 97 -15.84 -9.62 -24.65
N ARG A 98 -14.91 -8.69 -24.70
CA ARG A 98 -13.48 -9.00 -24.87
C ARG A 98 -12.88 -9.25 -23.51
N ILE A 99 -12.37 -10.46 -23.27
CA ILE A 99 -11.80 -10.86 -21.99
C ILE A 99 -10.50 -11.60 -22.23
N GLU A 100 -9.44 -11.17 -21.59
CA GLU A 100 -8.17 -11.88 -21.50
C GLU A 100 -7.99 -12.41 -20.08
N ILE A 101 -7.53 -13.65 -19.98
CA ILE A 101 -7.31 -14.31 -18.69
C ILE A 101 -5.82 -14.33 -18.42
N ILE A 102 -5.41 -13.72 -17.34
CA ILE A 102 -4.02 -13.68 -16.91
C ILE A 102 -3.82 -14.79 -15.87
N ALA A 103 -3.35 -15.95 -16.33
CA ALA A 103 -3.10 -17.12 -15.50
C ALA A 103 -1.81 -16.95 -14.68
N LYS A 104 -1.84 -16.10 -13.65
CA LYS A 104 -0.75 -15.96 -12.68
C LYS A 104 -1.21 -16.48 -11.32
N THR A 105 -0.29 -17.10 -10.59
CA THR A 105 -0.52 -17.46 -9.19
C THR A 105 -0.82 -16.20 -8.38
N PRO A 106 -1.96 -16.12 -7.71
CA PRO A 106 -2.31 -14.95 -6.91
C PRO A 106 -1.37 -14.82 -5.71
N LEU A 107 -1.03 -13.59 -5.37
CA LEU A 107 -0.45 -13.30 -4.06
C LEU A 107 -1.60 -13.26 -3.05
N PRO A 108 -1.60 -14.11 -2.02
CA PRO A 108 -2.64 -14.11 -1.00
C PRO A 108 -2.53 -12.84 -0.16
N MET A 109 -3.19 -11.77 -0.59
CA MET A 109 -3.18 -10.49 0.09
C MET A 109 -4.60 -10.00 0.34
N ASP A 110 -4.93 -9.85 1.62
CA ASP A 110 -6.17 -9.24 2.09
C ASP A 110 -5.87 -7.89 2.74
N SER A 111 -6.47 -6.83 2.23
CA SER A 111 -6.30 -5.47 2.73
C SER A 111 -6.81 -5.31 4.17
N THR A 112 -7.80 -6.08 4.59
CA THR A 112 -8.35 -6.05 5.95
C THR A 112 -7.34 -6.67 6.92
N ALA A 113 -6.82 -7.85 6.58
CA ALA A 113 -5.77 -8.52 7.36
C ALA A 113 -4.49 -7.67 7.44
N LEU A 114 -4.09 -7.03 6.32
CA LEU A 114 -2.94 -6.13 6.29
C LEU A 114 -3.14 -4.94 7.24
N ARG A 115 -4.28 -4.25 7.16
CA ARG A 115 -4.57 -3.11 8.06
C ARG A 115 -4.63 -3.53 9.54
N ALA A 116 -5.13 -4.73 9.83
CA ALA A 116 -5.14 -5.26 11.20
C ALA A 116 -3.74 -5.65 11.72
N ALA A 117 -2.78 -5.94 10.83
CA ALA A 117 -1.40 -6.23 11.19
C ALA A 117 -0.57 -4.98 11.50
N LEU A 118 -0.85 -3.85 10.84
CA LEU A 118 -0.08 -2.60 10.98
C LEU A 118 0.06 -2.09 12.43
N PRO A 119 -1.00 -2.04 13.27
CA PRO A 119 -0.87 -1.65 14.68
C PRO A 119 -0.05 -2.64 15.51
N ARG A 120 0.14 -3.86 15.01
CA ARG A 120 0.91 -4.94 15.63
C ARG A 120 2.29 -5.11 15.01
N ARG A 121 2.83 -4.04 14.45
CA ARG A 121 4.16 -3.99 13.83
C ARG A 121 4.35 -4.90 12.61
N GLY A 122 3.26 -5.37 11.98
CA GLY A 122 3.30 -6.19 10.77
C GLY A 122 3.23 -5.38 9.47
N GLY A 123 3.31 -6.08 8.31
CA GLY A 123 3.04 -5.53 6.99
C GLY A 123 4.28 -5.03 6.22
N ALA A 124 5.45 -4.95 6.84
CA ALA A 124 6.70 -4.55 6.18
C ALA A 124 7.12 -5.52 5.06
N ASP A 125 6.78 -6.80 5.21
CA ASP A 125 7.06 -7.88 4.25
C ASP A 125 6.09 -7.91 3.06
N ARG A 126 5.00 -7.16 3.12
CA ARG A 126 3.90 -7.17 2.15
C ARG A 126 3.74 -5.89 1.35
N LEU A 127 4.41 -4.85 1.75
CA LEU A 127 4.36 -3.53 1.13
C LEU A 127 5.73 -3.16 0.57
N CYS A 128 5.76 -2.42 -0.53
CA CYS A 128 7.02 -1.81 -0.94
C CYS A 128 7.47 -0.79 0.11
N ASP A 129 8.78 -0.62 0.22
CA ASP A 129 9.41 0.21 1.25
C ASP A 129 8.89 1.66 1.26
N ALA A 130 8.64 2.24 0.09
CA ALA A 130 8.11 3.60 -0.03
C ALA A 130 6.71 3.74 0.58
N VAL A 131 5.83 2.76 0.32
CA VAL A 131 4.47 2.74 0.86
C VAL A 131 4.50 2.50 2.36
N TYR A 132 5.28 1.51 2.83
CA TYR A 132 5.39 1.22 4.26
C TYR A 132 5.95 2.41 5.03
N SER A 133 7.02 3.03 4.53
CA SER A 133 7.61 4.24 5.11
C SER A 133 6.58 5.38 5.26
N GLU A 134 5.75 5.60 4.24
CA GLU A 134 4.71 6.63 4.27
C GLU A 134 3.61 6.31 5.27
N ILE A 135 3.19 5.05 5.37
CA ILE A 135 2.21 4.59 6.37
C ILE A 135 2.73 4.85 7.78
N ILE A 136 3.98 4.50 8.08
CA ILE A 136 4.61 4.72 9.38
C ILE A 136 4.75 6.22 9.65
N ARG A 137 5.26 6.99 8.70
CA ARG A 137 5.48 8.44 8.83
C ARG A 137 4.18 9.18 9.14
N CYS A 138 3.08 8.80 8.51
CA CYS A 138 1.77 9.43 8.68
C CYS A 138 0.91 8.74 9.74
N ARG A 139 1.41 7.70 10.42
CA ARG A 139 0.68 6.88 11.41
C ARG A 139 -0.67 6.40 10.88
N LEU A 140 -0.74 6.07 9.58
CA LEU A 140 -1.97 5.60 8.97
C LEU A 140 -2.36 4.25 9.58
N TYR A 141 -3.65 4.05 9.77
CA TYR A 141 -4.23 2.83 10.34
C TYR A 141 -3.70 2.47 11.75
N GLY A 142 -3.17 3.45 12.50
CA GLY A 142 -2.55 3.19 13.80
C GLY A 142 -1.25 2.39 13.71
N ALA A 143 -0.59 2.39 12.56
CA ALA A 143 0.61 1.61 12.29
C ALA A 143 1.75 1.94 13.27
N LYS A 144 2.38 0.87 13.79
CA LYS A 144 3.66 0.90 14.47
C LYS A 144 4.72 0.26 13.56
N PRO A 145 5.96 0.76 13.53
CA PRO A 145 7.00 0.20 12.68
C PRO A 145 7.38 -1.24 13.08
N ASP A 146 7.56 -2.11 12.12
CA ASP A 146 8.26 -3.39 12.32
C ASP A 146 9.67 -3.12 12.82
N LEU A 147 10.07 -3.77 13.92
CA LEU A 147 11.36 -3.48 14.56
C LEU A 147 12.55 -3.93 13.71
N ALA A 148 12.43 -5.00 12.93
CA ALA A 148 13.50 -5.44 12.05
C ALA A 148 13.68 -4.46 10.89
N TRP A 149 12.58 -4.01 10.29
CA TRP A 149 12.58 -2.97 9.27
C TRP A 149 13.17 -1.67 9.82
N LEU A 150 12.75 -1.24 11.02
CA LEU A 150 13.25 -0.02 11.65
C LEU A 150 14.74 -0.09 11.94
N ARG A 151 15.23 -1.23 12.44
CA ARG A 151 16.68 -1.46 12.62
C ARG A 151 17.45 -1.33 11.31
N GLY A 152 16.94 -1.94 10.23
CA GLY A 152 17.56 -1.83 8.91
C GLY A 152 17.66 -0.37 8.43
N LYS A 153 16.62 0.43 8.64
CA LYS A 153 16.62 1.86 8.30
C LYS A 153 17.61 2.67 9.13
N THR A 154 17.62 2.43 10.44
CA THR A 154 18.54 3.15 11.34
C THR A 154 19.99 2.75 11.12
N ASP A 155 20.29 1.47 10.90
CA ASP A 155 21.66 1.00 10.62
C ASP A 155 22.23 1.60 9.34
N ALA A 156 21.40 1.68 8.27
CA ALA A 156 21.79 2.33 7.02
C ALA A 156 22.03 3.85 7.17
N TYR A 157 21.38 4.48 8.14
CA TYR A 157 21.49 5.91 8.38
C TYR A 157 22.63 6.27 9.34
N LEU A 158 22.86 5.47 10.39
CA LEU A 158 23.83 5.74 11.43
C LEU A 158 25.29 5.46 10.98
N LYS A 159 26.25 6.08 11.67
CA LYS A 159 27.66 5.70 11.54
C LYS A 159 27.85 4.28 12.10
N PRO A 160 28.62 3.39 11.44
CA PRO A 160 28.80 2.00 11.89
C PRO A 160 29.25 1.87 13.36
N THR A 161 30.06 2.82 13.84
CA THR A 161 30.56 2.84 15.23
C THR A 161 29.44 3.09 16.26
N ARG A 162 28.28 3.60 15.85
CA ARG A 162 27.12 3.86 16.73
C ARG A 162 26.18 2.66 16.84
N ILE A 163 26.17 1.76 15.88
CA ILE A 163 25.25 0.62 15.84
C ILE A 163 25.30 -0.23 17.13
N PRO A 164 26.49 -0.63 17.65
CA PRO A 164 26.55 -1.40 18.90
C PRO A 164 25.92 -0.67 20.10
N HIS A 165 26.13 0.65 20.19
CA HIS A 165 25.51 1.46 21.25
C HIS A 165 23.98 1.45 21.14
N VAL A 166 23.44 1.70 19.95
CA VAL A 166 21.98 1.70 19.73
C VAL A 166 21.36 0.32 20.06
N ARG A 167 22.03 -0.79 19.69
CA ARG A 167 21.59 -2.14 20.07
C ARG A 167 21.56 -2.34 21.57
N GLY A 168 22.60 -1.90 22.28
CA GLY A 168 22.64 -1.97 23.76
C GLY A 168 21.55 -1.14 24.43
N CYS A 169 21.22 0.03 23.86
CA CYS A 169 20.12 0.86 24.36
C CYS A 169 18.75 0.21 24.10
N GLU A 170 18.54 -0.34 22.90
CA GLU A 170 17.34 -1.09 22.55
C GLU A 170 17.06 -2.25 23.53
N GLU A 171 18.05 -3.13 23.72
CA GLU A 171 17.96 -4.28 24.64
C GLU A 171 17.70 -3.84 26.08
N THR A 172 18.40 -2.80 26.53
CA THR A 172 18.25 -2.28 27.89
C THR A 172 16.89 -1.68 28.09
N ALA A 173 16.38 -0.90 27.14
CA ALA A 173 15.04 -0.29 27.21
C ALA A 173 13.95 -1.37 27.27
N ALA A 174 14.00 -2.38 26.38
CA ALA A 174 13.03 -3.47 26.38
C ALA A 174 13.04 -4.25 27.73
N ARG A 175 14.24 -4.54 28.27
CA ARG A 175 14.38 -5.22 29.56
C ARG A 175 13.85 -4.40 30.73
N LEU A 176 14.08 -3.09 30.73
CA LEU A 176 13.53 -2.20 31.76
C LEU A 176 12.01 -2.09 31.67
N ALA A 177 11.45 -2.00 30.46
CA ALA A 177 10.02 -2.00 30.24
C ALA A 177 9.35 -3.25 30.85
N LEU A 178 9.88 -4.43 30.53
CA LEU A 178 9.40 -5.69 31.15
C LEU A 178 9.44 -5.65 32.67
N ARG A 179 10.49 -5.10 33.25
CA ARG A 179 10.63 -5.01 34.74
C ARG A 179 9.57 -4.11 35.36
N TRP A 180 9.18 -3.06 34.66
CA TRP A 180 8.28 -2.02 35.17
C TRP A 180 6.84 -2.15 34.67
N GLY A 181 6.54 -3.20 33.91
CA GLY A 181 5.19 -3.49 33.39
C GLY A 181 4.78 -2.65 32.18
N GLU A 182 5.76 -2.10 31.47
CA GLU A 182 5.57 -1.33 30.22
C GLU A 182 5.75 -2.22 28.98
N ASP A 183 5.32 -1.72 27.82
CA ASP A 183 5.46 -2.42 26.53
C ASP A 183 6.94 -2.49 26.10
N PRO A 184 7.54 -3.69 26.02
CA PRO A 184 8.95 -3.85 25.66
C PRO A 184 9.23 -3.50 24.19
N GLU A 185 8.25 -3.63 23.28
CA GLU A 185 8.43 -3.29 21.87
C GLU A 185 8.40 -1.78 21.66
N ASP A 186 7.55 -1.06 22.38
CA ASP A 186 7.53 0.42 22.33
C ASP A 186 8.80 1.00 22.96
N ALA A 187 9.32 0.38 24.00
CA ALA A 187 10.59 0.74 24.61
C ALA A 187 11.79 0.43 23.67
N ALA A 188 11.75 -0.70 22.97
CA ALA A 188 12.75 -1.06 21.96
C ALA A 188 12.77 -0.04 20.81
N GLU A 189 11.60 0.35 20.31
CA GLU A 189 11.46 1.38 19.27
C GLU A 189 12.12 2.70 19.73
N ALA A 190 11.83 3.14 20.93
CA ALA A 190 12.46 4.33 21.52
C ALA A 190 13.99 4.18 21.61
N GLY A 191 14.48 2.99 22.02
CA GLY A 191 15.90 2.67 22.06
C GLY A 191 16.57 2.68 20.69
N ILE A 192 15.91 2.20 19.64
CA ILE A 192 16.41 2.25 18.27
C ILE A 192 16.52 3.68 17.76
N LEU A 193 15.58 4.55 18.10
CA LEU A 193 15.46 5.90 17.53
C LEU A 193 16.17 6.98 18.34
N HIS A 194 16.55 6.74 19.60
CA HIS A 194 17.02 7.78 20.52
C HIS A 194 18.19 8.62 19.98
N ASP A 195 19.06 8.06 19.19
CA ASP A 195 20.28 8.70 18.65
C ASP A 195 20.19 9.00 17.14
N ILE A 196 19.01 8.88 16.51
CA ILE A 196 18.86 8.98 15.04
C ILE A 196 19.33 10.37 14.52
N THR A 197 19.20 11.41 15.33
CA THR A 197 19.60 12.77 14.96
C THR A 197 21.09 13.08 15.17
N LYS A 198 21.85 12.18 15.80
CA LYS A 198 23.28 12.40 16.10
C LYS A 198 24.18 12.54 14.87
N ARG A 199 23.68 12.23 13.69
CA ARG A 199 24.37 12.44 12.41
C ARG A 199 24.19 13.86 11.87
N LEU A 200 23.12 14.54 12.29
CA LEU A 200 22.76 15.86 11.81
C LEU A 200 23.61 16.95 12.50
N SER A 201 23.87 18.02 11.79
CA SER A 201 24.42 19.24 12.38
C SER A 201 23.40 19.91 13.32
N ASP A 202 23.84 20.77 14.18
CA ASP A 202 22.97 21.50 15.12
C ASP A 202 21.91 22.32 14.35
N ASP A 203 22.28 22.96 13.24
CA ASP A 203 21.34 23.70 12.39
C ASP A 203 20.25 22.82 11.78
N GLU A 204 20.61 21.59 11.35
CA GLU A 204 19.65 20.62 10.81
C GLU A 204 18.71 20.12 11.90
N GLN A 205 19.21 19.88 13.11
CA GLN A 205 18.41 19.48 14.26
C GLN A 205 17.42 20.59 14.66
N LEU A 206 17.86 21.85 14.69
CA LEU A 206 17.01 22.99 14.96
C LEU A 206 15.88 23.15 13.94
N ARG A 207 16.20 23.03 12.64
CA ARG A 207 15.18 23.05 11.56
C ARG A 207 14.16 21.92 11.69
N LEU A 208 14.59 20.73 12.10
CA LEU A 208 13.68 19.61 12.33
C LEU A 208 12.79 19.87 13.54
N ALA A 209 13.36 20.38 14.64
CA ALA A 209 12.59 20.74 15.83
C ALA A 209 11.50 21.78 15.48
N GLU A 210 11.85 22.85 14.76
CA GLU A 210 10.91 23.87 14.29
C GLU A 210 9.83 23.25 13.40
N LYS A 211 10.22 22.45 12.39
CA LYS A 211 9.30 21.78 11.45
C LYS A 211 8.27 20.91 12.15
N TYR A 212 8.64 20.26 13.24
CA TYR A 212 7.77 19.35 13.98
C TYR A 212 7.20 19.97 15.27
N GLY A 213 7.38 21.26 15.49
CA GLY A 213 6.86 21.99 16.65
C GLY A 213 7.44 21.53 18.00
N ILE A 214 8.69 21.01 17.99
CA ILE A 214 9.38 20.58 19.19
C ILE A 214 9.98 21.80 19.87
N VAL A 215 9.52 22.09 21.09
CA VAL A 215 10.08 23.17 21.91
C VAL A 215 11.36 22.65 22.56
N LEU A 216 12.49 23.27 22.20
CA LEU A 216 13.77 23.00 22.84
C LEU A 216 13.89 23.90 24.08
N ASN A 217 14.08 23.33 25.26
CA ASN A 217 14.31 24.04 26.50
C ASN A 217 15.81 24.31 26.69
#